data_d49c7e0b727b800c6479aa0f293cd0d6
#
_entry.id   d49c7e0b727b800c6479aa0f293cd0d6
#
_cell.length_a   1.000
_cell.length_b   1.000
_cell.length_c   1.000
_cell.angle_alpha   90.00
_cell.angle_beta   90.00
_cell.angle_gamma   90.00
#
_symmetry.space_group_name_H-M   'P 1'
#
loop_
_entity.id
_entity.type
_entity.pdbx_description
1 polymer ?
#
loop_
_entity_poly.entity_id
_entity_poly.type
_entity_poly.pdbx_seq_one_letter_code
_entity_poly.pdbx_strand_id
1 'polypeptide(L)'
;MYSPQLLDHFQNPRNTGDLSNADAVAELENPVCGDVIRLSLKMQAQRIEKIRFKAKGCVPAIACGSALTEMVLDKTVNEIRRLRRDDLIAAVGGLPQASSHAAQLALDALSNALDQIESPRSAKPQGN
;
A
#
# COMPACT_ATOMS: atom_id res chain seq x y z
N MET A 1 -9.38 20.04 -2.88
CA MET A 1 -8.05 20.43 -3.36
C MET A 1 -6.99 19.51 -2.76
N TYR A 2 -5.98 19.20 -3.53
CA TYR A 2 -4.93 18.28 -3.09
C TYR A 2 -3.72 19.05 -2.59
N SER A 3 -3.05 18.49 -1.58
CA SER A 3 -1.85 19.12 -1.01
C SER A 3 -0.67 19.04 -1.97
N PRO A 4 0.37 19.88 -1.77
CA PRO A 4 1.60 19.74 -2.55
C PRO A 4 2.25 18.36 -2.39
N GLN A 5 2.19 17.78 -1.18
CA GLN A 5 2.76 16.47 -0.93
C GLN A 5 2.03 15.40 -1.73
N LEU A 6 0.71 15.47 -1.78
CA LEU A 6 -0.08 14.52 -2.55
C LEU A 6 0.23 14.62 -4.03
N LEU A 7 0.29 15.84 -4.55
CA LEU A 7 0.59 16.05 -5.96
C LEU A 7 1.98 15.59 -6.32
N ASP A 8 2.95 15.77 -5.42
CA ASP A 8 4.30 15.27 -5.64
C ASP A 8 4.33 13.76 -5.76
N HIS A 9 3.64 13.06 -4.85
CA HIS A 9 3.57 11.60 -4.93
C HIS A 9 2.85 11.12 -6.17
N PHE A 10 1.85 11.87 -6.62
CA PHE A 10 1.14 11.53 -7.84
C PHE A 10 1.99 11.75 -9.09
N GLN A 11 2.69 12.88 -9.16
CA GLN A 11 3.49 13.24 -10.33
C GLN A 11 4.82 12.49 -10.37
N ASN A 12 5.36 12.15 -9.22
CA ASN A 12 6.66 11.49 -9.09
C ASN A 12 6.53 10.27 -8.17
N PRO A 13 5.74 9.27 -8.56
CA PRO A 13 5.50 8.13 -7.68
C PRO A 13 6.78 7.34 -7.43
N ARG A 14 6.94 6.91 -6.17
CA ARG A 14 8.12 6.17 -5.73
C ARG A 14 7.82 4.68 -5.72
N ASN A 15 8.86 3.89 -5.97
CA ASN A 15 8.79 2.44 -5.82
C ASN A 15 7.69 1.81 -6.67
N THR A 16 7.55 2.26 -7.92
CA THR A 16 6.55 1.72 -8.83
C THR A 16 7.03 0.44 -9.49
N GLY A 17 6.09 -0.41 -9.89
CA GLY A 17 6.37 -1.62 -10.64
C GLY A 17 6.02 -2.87 -9.88
N ASP A 18 6.64 -3.97 -10.26
CA ASP A 18 6.49 -5.27 -9.61
C ASP A 18 7.86 -5.79 -9.20
N LEU A 19 7.86 -6.71 -8.22
CA LEU A 19 9.08 -7.44 -7.82
C LEU A 19 8.98 -8.86 -8.38
N SER A 20 10.04 -9.31 -9.07
CA SER A 20 10.05 -10.65 -9.63
C SER A 20 10.15 -11.74 -8.58
N ASN A 21 10.78 -11.43 -7.45
CA ASN A 21 10.98 -12.41 -6.37
C ASN A 21 10.21 -12.01 -5.12
N ALA A 22 9.00 -11.51 -5.28
CA ALA A 22 8.21 -11.05 -4.16
C ALA A 22 7.89 -12.19 -3.20
N ASP A 23 7.96 -11.92 -1.90
CA ASP A 23 7.50 -12.86 -0.90
C ASP A 23 5.98 -12.82 -0.76
N ALA A 24 5.38 -11.70 -1.12
CA ALA A 24 3.92 -11.55 -1.13
C ALA A 24 3.52 -10.55 -2.19
N VAL A 25 2.36 -10.81 -2.79
CA VAL A 25 1.72 -9.89 -3.73
C VAL A 25 0.25 -9.80 -3.35
N ALA A 26 -0.24 -8.58 -3.23
CA ALA A 26 -1.64 -8.34 -2.94
C ALA A 26 -2.20 -7.35 -3.95
N GLU A 27 -3.36 -7.65 -4.46
CA GLU A 27 -4.05 -6.73 -5.37
C GLU A 27 -5.48 -6.58 -4.89
N LEU A 28 -5.90 -5.36 -4.65
CA LEU A 28 -7.24 -5.05 -4.19
C LEU A 28 -7.86 -4.00 -5.08
N GLU A 29 -9.17 -4.09 -5.20
CA GLU A 29 -9.95 -3.14 -5.96
C GLU A 29 -11.05 -2.56 -5.08
N ASN A 30 -11.28 -1.26 -5.21
CA ASN A 30 -12.45 -0.63 -4.61
C ASN A 30 -13.58 -0.73 -5.64
N PRO A 31 -14.59 -1.59 -5.40
CA PRO A 31 -15.63 -1.81 -6.41
C PRO A 31 -16.50 -0.60 -6.66
N VAL A 32 -16.54 0.35 -5.73
CA VAL A 32 -17.38 1.54 -5.89
C VAL A 32 -16.78 2.49 -6.92
N CYS A 33 -15.47 2.76 -6.82
CA CYS A 33 -14.82 3.72 -7.71
C CYS A 33 -13.88 3.07 -8.72
N GLY A 34 -13.65 1.76 -8.63
CA GLY A 34 -12.80 1.07 -9.58
C GLY A 34 -11.30 1.26 -9.39
N ASP A 35 -10.89 1.91 -8.29
CA ASP A 35 -9.46 2.04 -8.01
C ASP A 35 -8.88 0.67 -7.72
N VAL A 36 -7.67 0.41 -8.25
CA VAL A 36 -6.97 -0.86 -8.03
C VAL A 36 -5.57 -0.55 -7.52
N ILE A 37 -5.13 -1.29 -6.53
CA ILE A 37 -3.75 -1.22 -6.06
C ILE A 37 -3.16 -2.61 -5.95
N ARG A 38 -1.92 -2.75 -6.42
CA ARG A 38 -1.16 -3.99 -6.35
C ARG A 38 0.14 -3.70 -5.62
N LEU A 39 0.44 -4.49 -4.59
CA LEU A 39 1.68 -4.36 -3.82
C LEU A 39 2.48 -5.64 -3.95
N SER A 40 3.80 -5.49 -4.12
CA SER A 40 4.75 -6.60 -4.11
C SER A 40 5.76 -6.32 -3.01
N LEU A 41 5.96 -7.28 -2.11
CA LEU A 41 6.85 -7.14 -0.97
C LEU A 41 7.98 -8.18 -0.99
N LYS A 42 9.16 -7.75 -0.60
CA LYS A 42 10.29 -8.64 -0.32
C LYS A 42 10.72 -8.38 1.11
N MET A 43 10.77 -9.44 1.91
CA MET A 43 11.10 -9.33 3.34
C MET A 43 12.51 -9.82 3.63
N GLN A 44 13.11 -9.27 4.67
CA GLN A 44 14.35 -9.79 5.23
C GLN A 44 14.39 -9.45 6.71
N ALA A 45 14.58 -10.47 7.55
CA ALA A 45 14.71 -10.30 9.00
C ALA A 45 13.51 -9.52 9.58
N GLN A 46 12.30 -9.89 9.19
CA GLN A 46 11.05 -9.29 9.69
C GLN A 46 10.86 -7.82 9.25
N ARG A 47 11.66 -7.36 8.28
CA ARG A 47 11.56 -6.01 7.75
C ARG A 47 11.22 -6.07 6.26
N ILE A 48 10.58 -5.03 5.76
CA ILE A 48 10.35 -4.89 4.31
C ILE A 48 11.66 -4.41 3.68
N GLU A 49 12.30 -5.31 2.95
CA GLU A 49 13.53 -4.98 2.24
C GLU A 49 13.24 -4.21 0.96
N LYS A 50 12.22 -4.62 0.23
CA LYS A 50 11.80 -3.97 -1.01
C LYS A 50 10.29 -3.98 -1.10
N ILE A 51 9.75 -2.93 -1.68
CA ILE A 51 8.32 -2.85 -1.94
C ILE A 51 8.13 -2.12 -3.25
N ARG A 52 7.17 -2.58 -4.04
CA ARG A 52 6.78 -1.93 -5.28
C ARG A 52 5.27 -1.87 -5.33
N PHE A 53 4.76 -0.88 -6.04
CA PHE A 53 3.32 -0.79 -6.21
C PHE A 53 2.96 -0.41 -7.64
N LYS A 54 1.78 -0.83 -8.05
CA LYS A 54 1.12 -0.37 -9.25
C LYS A 54 -0.30 -0.01 -8.85
N ALA A 55 -0.80 1.09 -9.37
CA ALA A 55 -2.15 1.51 -9.06
C ALA A 55 -2.76 2.15 -10.28
N LYS A 56 -4.06 2.03 -10.42
CA LYS A 56 -4.80 2.79 -11.40
C LYS A 56 -6.09 3.27 -10.76
N GLY A 57 -6.53 4.44 -11.19
CA GLY A 57 -7.69 5.07 -10.62
C GLY A 57 -7.43 6.53 -10.35
N CYS A 58 -7.94 7.02 -9.24
CA CYS A 58 -7.89 8.45 -8.93
C CYS A 58 -6.51 8.90 -8.45
N VAL A 59 -6.30 10.20 -8.48
CA VAL A 59 -5.05 10.81 -8.01
C VAL A 59 -4.72 10.40 -6.57
N PRO A 60 -5.66 10.45 -5.61
CA PRO A 60 -5.37 9.99 -4.25
C PRO A 60 -4.93 8.52 -4.18
N ALA A 61 -5.48 7.64 -5.00
CA ALA A 61 -5.11 6.22 -4.95
C ALA A 61 -3.64 6.03 -5.32
N ILE A 62 -3.19 6.69 -6.37
CA ILE A 62 -1.80 6.61 -6.81
C ILE A 62 -0.88 7.25 -5.79
N ALA A 63 -1.25 8.44 -5.28
CA ALA A 63 -0.44 9.15 -4.30
C ALA A 63 -0.30 8.37 -3.00
N CYS A 64 -1.39 7.76 -2.52
CA CYS A 64 -1.34 6.97 -1.29
C CYS A 64 -0.49 5.72 -1.46
N GLY A 65 -0.54 5.06 -2.62
CA GLY A 65 0.33 3.94 -2.90
C GLY A 65 1.80 4.33 -2.81
N SER A 66 2.15 5.44 -3.47
CA SER A 66 3.52 5.94 -3.44
C SER A 66 3.98 6.26 -2.01
N ALA A 67 3.17 7.03 -1.28
CA ALA A 67 3.51 7.43 0.08
C ALA A 67 3.65 6.21 0.99
N LEU A 68 2.75 5.24 0.85
CA LEU A 68 2.80 4.04 1.68
C LEU A 68 4.12 3.30 1.50
N THR A 69 4.61 3.17 0.26
CA THR A 69 5.86 2.46 0.01
C THR A 69 7.03 3.12 0.74
N GLU A 70 7.06 4.45 0.78
CA GLU A 70 8.12 5.15 1.50
C GLU A 70 7.99 4.98 3.02
N MET A 71 6.76 4.97 3.52
CA MET A 71 6.53 4.89 4.96
C MET A 71 6.95 3.53 5.53
N VAL A 72 6.78 2.47 4.76
CA VAL A 72 6.97 1.11 5.30
C VAL A 72 8.30 0.48 4.92
N LEU A 73 9.03 1.08 3.98
CA LEU A 73 10.32 0.53 3.58
C LEU A 73 11.26 0.47 4.78
N ASP A 74 11.88 -0.69 4.98
CA ASP A 74 12.81 -0.94 6.08
C ASP A 74 12.17 -0.93 7.46
N LYS A 75 10.85 -1.03 7.53
CA LYS A 75 10.13 -1.13 8.80
C LYS A 75 9.81 -2.58 9.12
N THR A 76 9.70 -2.87 10.41
CA THR A 76 9.33 -4.22 10.86
C THR A 76 7.83 -4.44 10.69
N VAL A 77 7.42 -5.70 10.65
CA VAL A 77 6.01 -6.06 10.59
C VAL A 77 5.24 -5.41 11.74
N ASN A 78 5.81 -5.45 12.95
CA ASN A 78 5.13 -4.87 14.13
C ASN A 78 4.92 -3.37 13.97
N GLU A 79 5.92 -2.66 13.45
CA GLU A 79 5.79 -1.23 13.21
C GLU A 79 4.71 -0.94 12.16
N ILE A 80 4.68 -1.75 11.11
CA ILE A 80 3.73 -1.57 10.01
C ILE A 80 2.30 -1.83 10.49
N ARG A 81 2.10 -2.83 11.35
CA ARG A 81 0.77 -3.16 11.88
C ARG A 81 0.17 -2.02 12.73
N ARG A 82 1.01 -1.10 13.19
CA ARG A 82 0.56 0.06 13.97
C ARG A 82 0.15 1.23 13.10
N LEU A 83 0.42 1.18 11.79
CA LEU A 83 0.04 2.26 10.89
C LEU A 83 -1.46 2.35 10.77
N ARG A 84 -1.96 3.57 10.81
CA ARG A 84 -3.37 3.86 10.73
C ARG A 84 -3.65 4.68 9.48
N ARG A 85 -4.89 4.68 9.07
CA ARG A 85 -5.31 5.48 7.92
C ARG A 85 -4.91 6.95 8.07
N ASP A 86 -5.06 7.49 9.27
CA ASP A 86 -4.71 8.89 9.51
C ASP A 86 -3.23 9.16 9.33
N ASP A 87 -2.37 8.19 9.63
CA ASP A 87 -0.92 8.34 9.42
C ASP A 87 -0.62 8.49 7.93
N LEU A 88 -1.25 7.69 7.10
CA LEU A 88 -1.06 7.76 5.66
C LEU A 88 -1.64 9.05 5.09
N ILE A 89 -2.81 9.44 5.57
CA ILE A 89 -3.43 10.71 5.14
C ILE A 89 -2.51 11.88 5.49
N ALA A 90 -1.93 11.88 6.70
CA ALA A 90 -1.00 12.92 7.10
C ALA A 90 0.25 12.94 6.21
N ALA A 91 0.73 11.77 5.81
CA ALA A 91 1.94 11.68 4.97
C ALA A 91 1.75 12.33 3.61
N VAL A 92 0.51 12.36 3.10
CA VAL A 92 0.22 13.04 1.84
C VAL A 92 -0.32 14.46 2.06
N GLY A 93 -0.16 14.99 3.28
CA GLY A 93 -0.55 16.37 3.57
C GLY A 93 -2.06 16.58 3.70
N GLY A 94 -2.79 15.50 3.92
CA GLY A 94 -4.24 15.53 4.03
C GLY A 94 -4.93 15.06 2.77
N LEU A 95 -6.17 14.60 2.92
CA LEU A 95 -7.02 14.18 1.80
C LEU A 95 -8.39 14.82 1.97
N PRO A 96 -9.07 15.15 0.85
CA PRO A 96 -10.48 15.46 0.94
C PRO A 96 -11.21 14.27 1.57
N GLN A 97 -12.23 14.56 2.37
CA GLN A 97 -12.95 13.50 3.07
C GLN A 97 -13.48 12.43 2.12
N ALA A 98 -13.95 12.84 0.95
CA ALA A 98 -14.48 11.93 -0.04
C ALA A 98 -13.41 10.99 -0.62
N SER A 99 -12.13 11.28 -0.41
CA SER A 99 -11.02 10.49 -0.94
C SER A 99 -10.34 9.62 0.12
N SER A 100 -10.84 9.61 1.36
CA SER A 100 -10.19 8.87 2.43
C SER A 100 -10.13 7.37 2.17
N HIS A 101 -11.04 6.84 1.35
CA HIS A 101 -11.05 5.42 0.99
C HIS A 101 -9.77 5.00 0.25
N ALA A 102 -9.09 5.95 -0.41
CA ALA A 102 -7.84 5.64 -1.12
C ALA A 102 -6.75 5.21 -0.14
N ALA A 103 -6.66 5.89 1.01
CA ALA A 103 -5.70 5.51 2.04
C ALA A 103 -6.07 4.14 2.64
N GLN A 104 -7.35 3.90 2.85
CA GLN A 104 -7.78 2.61 3.40
C GLN A 104 -7.50 1.46 2.44
N LEU A 105 -7.72 1.67 1.14
CA LEU A 105 -7.44 0.63 0.15
C LEU A 105 -5.96 0.25 0.16
N ALA A 106 -5.07 1.24 0.24
CA ALA A 106 -3.63 0.99 0.27
C ALA A 106 -3.25 0.19 1.53
N LEU A 107 -3.80 0.57 2.69
CA LEU A 107 -3.51 -0.14 3.93
C LEU A 107 -4.07 -1.55 3.93
N ASP A 108 -5.25 -1.75 3.35
CA ASP A 108 -5.84 -3.08 3.26
C ASP A 108 -5.00 -4.00 2.37
N ALA A 109 -4.48 -3.47 1.27
CA ALA A 109 -3.58 -4.24 0.41
C ALA A 109 -2.31 -4.64 1.16
N LEU A 110 -1.74 -3.71 1.91
CA LEU A 110 -0.55 -4.00 2.71
C LEU A 110 -0.84 -5.06 3.77
N SER A 111 -1.96 -4.94 4.47
CA SER A 111 -2.37 -5.91 5.47
C SER A 111 -2.52 -7.30 4.84
N ASN A 112 -3.15 -7.37 3.68
CA ASN A 112 -3.32 -8.62 2.96
C ASN A 112 -1.96 -9.25 2.62
N ALA A 113 -1.02 -8.44 2.13
CA ALA A 113 0.30 -8.94 1.79
C ALA A 113 1.05 -9.45 3.02
N LEU A 114 0.95 -8.73 4.14
CA LEU A 114 1.59 -9.16 5.38
C LEU A 114 0.97 -10.46 5.92
N ASP A 115 -0.34 -10.60 5.77
CA ASP A 115 -1.02 -11.84 6.18
C ASP A 115 -0.49 -13.04 5.41
N GLN A 116 -0.20 -12.88 4.14
CA GLN A 116 0.40 -13.96 3.33
C GLN A 116 1.74 -14.41 3.89
N ILE A 117 2.52 -13.48 4.43
CA ILE A 117 3.84 -13.77 4.96
C ILE A 117 3.76 -14.38 6.35
N GLU A 118 2.92 -13.81 7.22
CA GLU A 118 2.84 -14.25 8.60
C GLU A 118 2.05 -15.55 8.76
N SER A 119 1.07 -15.78 7.89
CA SER A 119 0.21 -16.94 7.98
C SER A 119 -0.08 -17.49 6.60
N PRO A 120 0.94 -18.06 5.92
CA PRO A 120 0.76 -18.52 4.54
C PRO A 120 -0.41 -19.48 4.36
N ARG A 121 -0.66 -20.34 5.33
CA ARG A 121 -1.78 -21.29 5.24
C ARG A 121 -3.12 -20.58 5.29
N SER A 122 -3.23 -19.60 6.19
CA SER A 122 -4.46 -18.83 6.34
C SER A 122 -4.73 -17.97 5.12
N ALA A 123 -3.67 -17.48 4.50
CA ALA A 123 -3.78 -16.60 3.34
C ALA A 123 -4.22 -17.34 2.09
N LYS A 124 -3.97 -18.65 2.01
CA LYS A 124 -4.38 -19.44 0.85
C LYS A 124 -5.82 -19.84 1.02
N PRO A 125 -6.67 -19.35 0.22
CA PRO A 125 -8.08 -19.71 0.32
C PRO A 125 -8.26 -21.15 -0.05
N GLN A 126 -8.64 -21.74 0.40
CA GLN A 126 -8.79 -22.85 0.00
C GLN A 126 -8.05 -23.72 -0.22
N GLY A 127 -7.62 -23.47 -0.21
CA GLY A 127 -7.10 -24.06 -0.38
C GLY A 127 -6.82 -24.53 -0.15
N ASN A 128 -6.99 -24.32 0.00
CA ASN A 128 -6.72 -24.67 0.06
C ASN A 128 -6.58 -25.15 0.33
#